data_988b9da02ff9ec3b39177a8052f13c98
#
_entry.id   988b9da02ff9ec3b39177a8052f13c98
#
_cell.length_a   1.000
_cell.length_b   1.000
_cell.length_c   1.000
_cell.angle_alpha   90.00
_cell.angle_beta   90.00
_cell.angle_gamma   90.00
#
_symmetry.space_group_name_H-M   'P 1'
#
loop_
_entity.id
_entity.type
_entity.pdbx_description
1 polymer ?
#
loop_
_entity_poly.entity_id
_entity_poly.type
_entity_poly.pdbx_seq_one_letter_code
_entity_poly.pdbx_strand_id
1 'polypeptide(L)'
;SGQINGISGSVDMNAFGNKTYAQNSASIDVRKMSAVSIPNGDYYINVRSKVASSVDIPGASGTDSTAIQLYSGNGSKAQQFTFTKQSDGSYVIINVNSGKALDVRNGAAGNNAVVQQYSANGTNAQRWFIRDSGAGYYLQSALGNWVLDLSGGNTANGAAIRLYTPNGTASQLFVVSCSGVTVPVDTAVIIKSAGNANLVFDVPSASMANGTRIQLYAANGTNAQRFRFRKIGNGAYGIANVNSGKVLDVYGGSTSNGAVLQQYGSNNTVAQQWTVRDYGSGKISLISVNANKAIDVPGANYASSVALQLYAPNGTAAQQWVIAKPKTMRERLNEQAAMRRQDLPDGTYTFASKLKTSMKMDVYGASRSDCANVQLWAGNGTNAQKWRVMHDANGYVILTSVNSGKVLDVYGGSDANGANVQQYTSNGTYAQKWIAVKNADGSYTFQSALGNKVLDVSGGSSANGANVQLHQTNGSNAQRW
;
A
#
# COMPACT_ATOMS: atom_id res chain seq x y z
N SER A 1 20.95 29.64 -34.41
CA SER A 1 22.16 29.94 -33.63
C SER A 1 21.87 29.79 -32.16
N GLY A 2 22.46 28.81 -31.51
CA GLY A 2 22.39 28.60 -30.07
C GLY A 2 23.75 28.87 -29.46
N GLN A 3 23.79 29.61 -28.37
CA GLN A 3 25.00 29.81 -27.56
C GLN A 3 25.09 28.74 -26.47
N ILE A 4 26.24 28.09 -26.41
CA ILE A 4 26.62 27.23 -25.27
C ILE A 4 27.59 28.05 -24.41
N ASN A 5 27.34 28.10 -23.09
CA ASN A 5 28.15 28.89 -22.15
C ASN A 5 29.65 28.61 -22.29
N GLY A 6 30.41 29.66 -22.56
CA GLY A 6 31.88 29.64 -22.61
C GLY A 6 32.50 29.62 -24.04
N ILE A 7 31.70 29.67 -25.12
CA ILE A 7 32.21 29.73 -26.48
C ILE A 7 31.59 30.94 -27.19
N SER A 8 32.40 31.95 -27.55
CA SER A 8 31.96 33.06 -28.35
C SER A 8 32.04 32.65 -29.84
N GLY A 9 30.92 32.42 -30.49
CA GLY A 9 30.78 32.10 -31.90
C GLY A 9 29.45 31.42 -32.23
N SER A 10 28.95 31.61 -33.44
CA SER A 10 27.76 30.88 -33.91
C SER A 10 28.14 29.45 -34.26
N VAL A 11 27.43 28.49 -33.67
CA VAL A 11 27.57 27.06 -34.00
C VAL A 11 26.57 26.73 -35.10
N ASP A 12 27.06 26.28 -36.26
CA ASP A 12 26.20 25.75 -37.31
C ASP A 12 25.68 24.38 -36.93
N MET A 13 24.38 24.31 -36.57
CA MET A 13 23.69 23.08 -36.14
C MET A 13 23.61 22.04 -37.27
N ASN A 14 23.84 22.42 -38.56
CA ASN A 14 23.84 21.47 -39.66
C ASN A 14 25.16 20.68 -39.76
N ALA A 15 26.22 21.13 -39.09
CA ALA A 15 27.49 20.42 -39.01
C ALA A 15 27.47 19.18 -38.09
N PHE A 16 26.41 18.98 -37.30
CA PHE A 16 26.30 17.86 -36.37
C PHE A 16 25.72 16.58 -37.00
N GLY A 17 25.22 16.66 -38.24
CA GLY A 17 24.51 15.55 -38.89
C GLY A 17 25.36 14.32 -39.24
N ASN A 18 26.70 14.40 -39.25
CA ASN A 18 27.58 13.30 -39.67
C ASN A 18 28.86 13.13 -38.84
N LYS A 19 28.95 13.73 -37.66
CA LYS A 19 30.02 13.33 -36.74
C LYS A 19 29.50 12.16 -35.93
N THR A 20 29.95 10.95 -36.28
CA THR A 20 30.10 9.89 -35.30
C THR A 20 30.85 10.49 -34.12
N TYR A 21 30.13 10.85 -33.06
CA TYR A 21 30.77 11.00 -31.76
C TYR A 21 31.38 9.64 -31.46
N ALA A 22 32.69 9.53 -31.63
CA ALA A 22 33.43 8.57 -30.85
C ALA A 22 33.08 8.98 -29.40
N GLN A 23 32.09 8.31 -28.81
CA GLN A 23 31.94 8.35 -27.39
C GLN A 23 33.29 7.95 -26.84
N ASN A 24 34.00 8.88 -26.22
CA ASN A 24 34.96 8.55 -25.19
C ASN A 24 34.10 7.87 -24.10
N SER A 25 33.74 6.61 -24.37
CA SER A 25 33.21 5.72 -23.38
C SER A 25 34.36 5.46 -22.43
N ALA A 26 34.53 6.34 -21.46
CA ALA A 26 35.28 5.96 -20.27
C ALA A 26 34.68 4.62 -19.89
N SER A 27 35.48 3.55 -20.00
CA SER A 27 34.98 2.18 -19.77
C SER A 27 34.33 2.14 -18.41
N ILE A 28 33.03 1.80 -18.34
CA ILE A 28 32.30 1.70 -17.09
C ILE A 28 32.96 0.62 -16.27
N ASP A 29 33.52 0.98 -15.12
CA ASP A 29 34.03 0.01 -14.16
C ASP A 29 33.02 -0.18 -13.03
N VAL A 30 32.19 -1.21 -13.17
CA VAL A 30 31.13 -1.52 -12.20
C VAL A 30 31.69 -1.93 -10.83
N ARG A 31 32.96 -2.33 -10.73
CA ARG A 31 33.61 -2.68 -9.46
C ARG A 31 33.75 -1.47 -8.53
N LYS A 32 33.73 -0.26 -9.10
CA LYS A 32 33.76 1.02 -8.37
C LYS A 32 32.38 1.48 -7.91
N MET A 33 31.31 0.85 -8.41
CA MET A 33 29.95 1.17 -8.00
C MET A 33 29.63 0.59 -6.61
N SER A 34 28.69 1.20 -5.93
CA SER A 34 28.23 0.73 -4.62
C SER A 34 27.76 -0.72 -4.69
N ALA A 35 28.32 -1.56 -3.82
CA ALA A 35 27.84 -2.92 -3.64
C ALA A 35 26.50 -2.90 -2.89
N VAL A 36 25.53 -3.66 -3.39
CA VAL A 36 24.21 -3.81 -2.77
C VAL A 36 24.17 -5.08 -1.95
N SER A 37 23.68 -4.96 -0.72
CA SER A 37 23.39 -6.11 0.11
C SER A 37 21.90 -6.38 0.11
N ILE A 38 21.50 -7.59 -0.27
CA ILE A 38 20.14 -8.09 -0.11
C ILE A 38 20.16 -9.26 0.88
N PRO A 39 19.07 -9.52 1.62
CA PRO A 39 18.95 -10.69 2.49
C PRO A 39 19.19 -12.01 1.72
N ASN A 40 19.70 -13.03 2.41
CA ASN A 40 19.72 -14.37 1.85
C ASN A 40 18.29 -14.86 1.63
N GLY A 41 18.04 -15.58 0.53
CA GLY A 41 16.71 -16.08 0.20
C GLY A 41 16.50 -16.32 -1.29
N ASP A 42 15.27 -16.64 -1.66
CA ASP A 42 14.89 -16.97 -3.02
C ASP A 42 14.35 -15.75 -3.77
N TYR A 43 14.88 -15.54 -4.97
CA TYR A 43 14.58 -14.37 -5.78
C TYR A 43 14.32 -14.75 -7.25
N TYR A 44 13.56 -13.89 -7.91
CA TYR A 44 13.53 -13.78 -9.36
C TYR A 44 14.54 -12.73 -9.81
N ILE A 45 15.18 -12.97 -10.95
CA ILE A 45 16.08 -12.02 -11.63
C ILE A 45 15.38 -11.59 -12.91
N ASN A 46 14.79 -10.39 -12.91
CA ASN A 46 14.03 -9.89 -14.05
C ASN A 46 14.87 -8.87 -14.82
N VAL A 47 14.71 -8.84 -16.15
CA VAL A 47 15.33 -7.80 -16.97
C VAL A 47 14.57 -6.49 -16.74
N ARG A 48 15.28 -5.40 -16.42
CA ARG A 48 14.64 -4.10 -16.12
C ARG A 48 13.85 -3.56 -17.31
N SER A 49 14.34 -3.71 -18.53
CA SER A 49 13.67 -3.24 -19.75
C SER A 49 12.37 -3.99 -20.07
N LYS A 50 12.21 -5.19 -19.51
CA LYS A 50 11.00 -6.01 -19.65
C LYS A 50 10.80 -6.84 -18.38
N VAL A 51 10.35 -6.20 -17.32
CA VAL A 51 10.22 -6.83 -15.99
C VAL A 51 9.25 -8.03 -15.95
N ALA A 52 8.44 -8.19 -16.99
CA ALA A 52 7.60 -9.38 -17.20
C ALA A 52 8.40 -10.65 -17.55
N SER A 53 9.70 -10.53 -17.84
CA SER A 53 10.58 -11.64 -18.21
C SER A 53 11.70 -11.81 -17.20
N SER A 54 12.04 -13.08 -16.93
CA SER A 54 13.01 -13.47 -15.91
C SER A 54 14.14 -14.30 -16.52
N VAL A 55 15.28 -14.31 -15.85
CA VAL A 55 16.32 -15.33 -16.07
C VAL A 55 15.72 -16.69 -15.82
N ASP A 56 15.98 -17.64 -16.70
CA ASP A 56 15.33 -18.95 -16.75
C ASP A 56 16.32 -20.06 -17.12
N ILE A 57 16.11 -21.23 -16.52
CA ILE A 57 16.78 -22.46 -16.95
C ILE A 57 15.89 -23.17 -17.98
N PRO A 58 16.29 -23.27 -19.25
CA PRO A 58 15.49 -23.86 -20.32
C PRO A 58 14.96 -25.25 -19.97
N GLY A 59 13.65 -25.45 -20.18
CA GLY A 59 13.00 -26.73 -19.93
C GLY A 59 13.10 -27.24 -18.49
N ALA A 60 13.37 -26.36 -17.52
CA ALA A 60 13.65 -26.73 -16.13
C ALA A 60 14.73 -27.83 -16.02
N SER A 61 15.74 -27.78 -16.88
CA SER A 61 16.84 -28.77 -16.95
C SER A 61 17.52 -28.92 -15.58
N GLY A 62 17.84 -30.17 -15.23
CA GLY A 62 18.71 -30.51 -14.09
C GLY A 62 20.17 -30.75 -14.49
N THR A 63 20.54 -30.53 -15.78
CA THR A 63 21.83 -30.93 -16.33
C THR A 63 22.86 -29.78 -16.20
N ASP A 64 24.12 -30.13 -15.88
CA ASP A 64 25.24 -29.21 -15.94
C ASP A 64 25.42 -28.65 -17.36
N SER A 65 26.04 -27.48 -17.44
CA SER A 65 26.32 -26.79 -18.69
C SER A 65 25.08 -26.32 -19.48
N THR A 66 23.89 -26.33 -18.87
CA THR A 66 22.70 -25.74 -19.45
C THR A 66 22.84 -24.20 -19.44
N ALA A 67 22.89 -23.58 -20.59
CA ALA A 67 22.95 -22.12 -20.72
C ALA A 67 21.66 -21.47 -20.24
N ILE A 68 21.76 -20.35 -19.53
CA ILE A 68 20.59 -19.58 -19.09
C ILE A 68 20.01 -18.79 -20.25
N GLN A 69 18.72 -18.48 -20.14
CA GLN A 69 17.98 -17.68 -21.12
C GLN A 69 17.09 -16.64 -20.42
N LEU A 70 16.53 -15.73 -21.24
CA LEU A 70 15.39 -14.92 -20.83
C LEU A 70 14.09 -15.64 -21.20
N TYR A 71 13.12 -15.66 -20.30
CA TYR A 71 11.80 -16.21 -20.58
C TYR A 71 10.71 -15.44 -19.85
N SER A 72 9.49 -15.43 -20.40
CA SER A 72 8.32 -14.83 -19.73
C SER A 72 8.15 -15.38 -18.33
N GLY A 73 7.88 -14.50 -17.37
CA GLY A 73 7.70 -14.85 -15.97
C GLY A 73 6.52 -15.80 -15.75
N ASN A 74 6.80 -17.05 -15.38
CA ASN A 74 5.81 -18.10 -15.14
C ASN A 74 5.77 -18.59 -13.68
N GLY A 75 6.65 -18.06 -12.82
CA GLY A 75 6.73 -18.41 -11.40
C GLY A 75 7.31 -19.77 -11.09
N SER A 76 7.83 -20.51 -12.08
CA SER A 76 8.40 -21.84 -11.89
C SER A 76 9.71 -21.79 -11.08
N LYS A 77 10.09 -22.92 -10.48
CA LYS A 77 11.37 -23.06 -9.77
C LYS A 77 12.57 -22.88 -10.69
N ALA A 78 12.43 -23.11 -12.00
CA ALA A 78 13.46 -22.85 -13.01
C ALA A 78 13.83 -21.35 -13.13
N GLN A 79 12.93 -20.46 -12.69
CA GLN A 79 13.11 -19.01 -12.67
C GLN A 79 13.42 -18.46 -11.29
N GLN A 80 13.50 -19.31 -10.26
CA GLN A 80 13.81 -18.93 -8.89
C GLN A 80 15.26 -19.27 -8.57
N PHE A 81 15.92 -18.36 -7.87
CA PHE A 81 17.34 -18.49 -7.53
C PHE A 81 17.54 -18.12 -6.06
N THR A 82 18.21 -19.02 -5.30
CA THR A 82 18.63 -18.77 -3.93
C THR A 82 19.91 -17.96 -3.93
N PHE A 83 19.89 -16.79 -3.33
CA PHE A 83 21.06 -15.93 -3.14
C PHE A 83 21.63 -16.17 -1.76
N THR A 84 22.90 -16.55 -1.68
CA THR A 84 23.63 -16.75 -0.43
C THR A 84 24.85 -15.84 -0.42
N LYS A 85 24.82 -14.83 0.47
CA LYS A 85 25.91 -13.86 0.60
C LYS A 85 27.15 -14.50 1.21
N GLN A 86 28.30 -14.19 0.63
CA GLN A 86 29.59 -14.63 1.07
C GLN A 86 30.29 -13.55 1.91
N SER A 87 31.37 -13.93 2.60
CA SER A 87 32.15 -13.03 3.46
C SER A 87 32.80 -11.86 2.72
N ASP A 88 33.11 -12.04 1.42
CA ASP A 88 33.68 -11.00 0.55
C ASP A 88 32.61 -10.05 -0.04
N GLY A 89 31.34 -10.25 0.33
CA GLY A 89 30.20 -9.48 -0.17
C GLY A 89 29.63 -9.96 -1.52
N SER A 90 30.22 -10.97 -2.14
CA SER A 90 29.66 -11.65 -3.30
C SER A 90 28.48 -12.56 -2.90
N TYR A 91 27.80 -13.08 -3.89
CA TYR A 91 26.72 -14.08 -3.74
C TYR A 91 27.04 -15.32 -4.54
N VAL A 92 26.76 -16.47 -3.97
CA VAL A 92 26.52 -17.70 -4.71
C VAL A 92 25.03 -17.73 -5.03
N ILE A 93 24.67 -17.94 -6.31
CA ILE A 93 23.30 -17.90 -6.82
C ILE A 93 22.95 -19.29 -7.31
N ILE A 94 22.06 -19.98 -6.63
CA ILE A 94 21.68 -21.38 -6.89
C ILE A 94 20.27 -21.41 -7.49
N ASN A 95 20.07 -22.10 -8.61
CA ASN A 95 18.74 -22.33 -9.14
C ASN A 95 17.93 -23.25 -8.25
N VAL A 96 16.71 -22.87 -7.87
CA VAL A 96 15.85 -23.61 -6.92
C VAL A 96 15.39 -24.94 -7.47
N ASN A 97 15.26 -25.09 -8.80
CA ASN A 97 14.83 -26.33 -9.43
C ASN A 97 15.93 -27.37 -9.47
N SER A 98 17.13 -26.97 -9.92
CA SER A 98 18.23 -27.89 -10.21
C SER A 98 19.24 -28.04 -9.06
N GLY A 99 19.26 -27.08 -8.10
CA GLY A 99 20.28 -27.01 -7.07
C GLY A 99 21.67 -26.62 -7.59
N LYS A 100 21.77 -26.14 -8.83
CA LYS A 100 23.03 -25.78 -9.49
C LYS A 100 23.30 -24.28 -9.43
N ALA A 101 24.61 -23.93 -9.40
CA ALA A 101 25.06 -22.54 -9.34
C ALA A 101 25.00 -21.86 -10.71
N LEU A 102 24.68 -20.58 -10.70
CA LEU A 102 24.89 -19.70 -11.85
C LEU A 102 26.39 -19.55 -12.08
N ASP A 103 26.86 -19.91 -13.27
CA ASP A 103 28.26 -20.20 -13.55
C ASP A 103 28.70 -19.61 -14.89
N VAL A 104 29.90 -19.08 -14.92
CA VAL A 104 30.58 -18.69 -16.17
C VAL A 104 31.33 -19.91 -16.70
N ARG A 105 30.90 -20.40 -17.87
CA ARG A 105 31.45 -21.62 -18.47
C ARG A 105 32.99 -21.61 -18.51
N ASN A 106 33.58 -22.66 -17.92
CA ASN A 106 35.03 -22.85 -17.83
C ASN A 106 35.79 -21.70 -17.11
N GLY A 107 35.09 -20.80 -16.42
CA GLY A 107 35.73 -19.61 -15.84
C GLY A 107 36.31 -18.65 -16.88
N ALA A 108 35.96 -18.79 -18.15
CA ALA A 108 36.47 -18.01 -19.24
C ALA A 108 35.64 -16.74 -19.42
N ALA A 109 35.99 -15.67 -18.70
CA ALA A 109 35.34 -14.37 -18.79
C ALA A 109 35.73 -13.67 -20.10
N GLY A 110 34.72 -13.03 -20.72
CA GLY A 110 34.91 -12.29 -21.98
C GLY A 110 33.56 -11.87 -22.55
N ASN A 111 33.60 -11.02 -23.61
CA ASN A 111 32.39 -10.67 -24.33
C ASN A 111 31.76 -11.91 -24.95
N ASN A 112 30.44 -12.05 -24.77
CA ASN A 112 29.66 -13.22 -25.17
C ASN A 112 30.01 -14.53 -24.48
N ALA A 113 30.77 -14.51 -23.38
CA ALA A 113 31.02 -15.73 -22.58
C ALA A 113 29.69 -16.31 -22.07
N VAL A 114 29.57 -17.63 -22.21
CA VAL A 114 28.32 -18.34 -21.85
C VAL A 114 28.16 -18.35 -20.35
N VAL A 115 26.99 -17.93 -19.90
CA VAL A 115 26.53 -18.13 -18.52
C VAL A 115 25.57 -19.31 -18.49
N GLN A 116 25.78 -20.21 -17.57
CA GLN A 116 25.11 -21.51 -17.47
C GLN A 116 24.75 -21.84 -16.02
N GLN A 117 24.05 -22.94 -15.80
CA GLN A 117 24.05 -23.60 -14.51
C GLN A 117 25.11 -24.68 -14.47
N TYR A 118 25.76 -24.87 -13.33
CA TYR A 118 26.76 -25.90 -13.11
C TYR A 118 26.77 -26.35 -11.66
N SER A 119 27.18 -27.58 -11.39
CA SER A 119 27.35 -28.09 -10.01
C SER A 119 28.23 -27.15 -9.22
N ALA A 120 27.83 -26.82 -7.97
CA ALA A 120 28.56 -25.89 -7.12
C ALA A 120 29.98 -26.39 -6.85
N ASN A 121 31.00 -25.56 -7.15
CA ASN A 121 32.41 -25.92 -7.04
C ASN A 121 33.25 -24.85 -6.30
N GLY A 122 32.63 -23.77 -5.82
CA GLY A 122 33.25 -22.75 -5.00
C GLY A 122 34.20 -21.78 -5.73
N THR A 123 34.32 -21.87 -7.06
CA THR A 123 35.20 -21.01 -7.86
C THR A 123 34.63 -19.60 -8.07
N ASN A 124 35.47 -18.65 -8.48
CA ASN A 124 35.05 -17.29 -8.83
C ASN A 124 34.10 -17.25 -10.03
N ALA A 125 34.05 -18.30 -10.87
CA ALA A 125 33.08 -18.44 -11.96
C ALA A 125 31.62 -18.48 -11.46
N GLN A 126 31.41 -18.84 -10.19
CA GLN A 126 30.11 -18.99 -9.56
C GLN A 126 29.80 -17.91 -8.53
N ARG A 127 30.61 -16.83 -8.48
CA ARG A 127 30.44 -15.70 -7.54
C ARG A 127 30.03 -14.45 -8.28
N TRP A 128 29.06 -13.75 -7.69
CA TRP A 128 28.41 -12.60 -8.30
C TRP A 128 28.27 -11.45 -7.32
N PHE A 129 28.58 -10.23 -7.74
CA PHE A 129 28.31 -9.03 -6.98
C PHE A 129 27.09 -8.32 -7.54
N ILE A 130 26.27 -7.74 -6.67
CA ILE A 130 25.18 -6.86 -7.06
C ILE A 130 25.68 -5.42 -6.99
N ARG A 131 25.65 -4.68 -8.10
CA ARG A 131 26.12 -3.30 -8.19
C ARG A 131 24.98 -2.37 -8.53
N ASP A 132 24.84 -1.26 -7.78
CA ASP A 132 23.79 -0.27 -8.03
C ASP A 132 24.20 0.68 -9.14
N SER A 133 23.43 0.70 -10.22
CA SER A 133 23.59 1.66 -11.32
C SER A 133 22.79 2.96 -11.10
N GLY A 134 22.00 3.04 -10.02
CA GLY A 134 21.00 4.11 -9.81
C GLY A 134 19.68 3.89 -10.55
N ALA A 135 19.63 2.94 -11.50
CA ALA A 135 18.44 2.67 -12.32
C ALA A 135 18.14 1.17 -12.52
N GLY A 136 18.88 0.31 -11.89
CA GLY A 136 18.83 -1.15 -11.99
C GLY A 136 20.11 -1.73 -11.43
N TYR A 137 20.20 -3.05 -11.32
CA TYR A 137 21.40 -3.72 -10.83
C TYR A 137 22.21 -4.31 -11.97
N TYR A 138 23.51 -4.12 -11.91
CA TYR A 138 24.44 -5.00 -12.60
C TYR A 138 24.67 -6.25 -11.75
N LEU A 139 24.58 -7.42 -12.34
CA LEU A 139 25.07 -8.66 -11.75
C LEU A 139 26.47 -8.90 -12.29
N GLN A 140 27.48 -8.50 -11.50
CA GLN A 140 28.88 -8.53 -11.86
C GLN A 140 29.51 -9.87 -11.49
N SER A 141 30.22 -10.51 -12.42
CA SER A 141 31.01 -11.70 -12.15
C SER A 141 32.26 -11.37 -11.31
N ALA A 142 32.60 -12.23 -10.36
CA ALA A 142 33.85 -12.12 -9.61
C ALA A 142 35.11 -12.37 -10.46
N LEU A 143 34.96 -12.78 -11.71
CA LEU A 143 36.09 -12.90 -12.67
C LEU A 143 36.60 -11.56 -13.19
N GLY A 144 35.96 -10.44 -12.83
CA GLY A 144 36.43 -9.11 -13.22
C GLY A 144 35.30 -8.12 -13.52
N ASN A 145 35.63 -7.14 -14.39
CA ASN A 145 34.66 -6.13 -14.82
C ASN A 145 33.74 -6.64 -15.95
N TRP A 146 33.00 -7.71 -15.65
CA TRP A 146 32.07 -8.38 -16.53
C TRP A 146 30.69 -8.47 -15.91
N VAL A 147 29.63 -8.22 -16.67
CA VAL A 147 28.25 -8.23 -16.16
C VAL A 147 27.36 -9.15 -16.97
N LEU A 148 26.26 -9.61 -16.41
CA LEU A 148 25.22 -10.25 -17.17
C LEU A 148 24.67 -9.27 -18.20
N ASP A 149 24.46 -9.76 -19.41
CA ASP A 149 24.00 -9.00 -20.58
C ASP A 149 22.96 -9.79 -21.35
N LEU A 150 21.86 -9.15 -21.67
CA LEU A 150 20.87 -9.69 -22.59
C LEU A 150 21.38 -9.49 -24.03
N SER A 151 21.82 -10.55 -24.65
CA SER A 151 22.49 -10.54 -25.96
C SER A 151 21.71 -9.74 -26.99
N GLY A 152 22.35 -8.69 -27.53
CA GLY A 152 21.74 -7.79 -28.50
C GLY A 152 20.49 -7.04 -28.01
N GLY A 153 20.22 -7.00 -26.72
CA GLY A 153 19.02 -6.40 -26.18
C GLY A 153 17.72 -7.15 -26.53
N ASN A 154 17.84 -8.40 -26.99
CA ASN A 154 16.70 -9.20 -27.43
C ASN A 154 15.84 -9.63 -26.24
N THR A 155 14.59 -9.16 -26.17
CA THR A 155 13.64 -9.45 -25.09
C THR A 155 12.67 -10.60 -25.41
N ALA A 156 12.89 -11.36 -26.50
CA ALA A 156 12.08 -12.52 -26.83
C ALA A 156 12.36 -13.69 -25.87
N ASN A 157 11.39 -14.60 -25.74
CA ASN A 157 11.59 -15.85 -25.03
C ASN A 157 12.70 -16.68 -25.70
N GLY A 158 13.58 -17.26 -24.90
CA GLY A 158 14.75 -18.01 -25.37
C GLY A 158 15.97 -17.12 -25.70
N ALA A 159 15.87 -15.80 -25.52
CA ALA A 159 17.01 -14.91 -25.76
C ALA A 159 18.18 -15.24 -24.82
N ALA A 160 19.39 -15.31 -25.36
CA ALA A 160 20.57 -15.66 -24.60
C ALA A 160 20.98 -14.55 -23.64
N ILE A 161 21.36 -14.95 -22.42
CA ILE A 161 21.99 -14.09 -21.43
C ILE A 161 23.46 -14.55 -21.32
N ARG A 162 24.38 -13.58 -21.39
CA ARG A 162 25.82 -13.84 -21.46
C ARG A 162 26.58 -12.86 -20.59
N LEU A 163 27.88 -13.04 -20.44
CA LEU A 163 28.75 -11.98 -19.94
C LEU A 163 29.09 -11.00 -21.05
N TYR A 164 29.21 -9.73 -20.67
CA TYR A 164 29.69 -8.67 -21.55
C TYR A 164 30.38 -7.57 -20.73
N THR A 165 31.25 -6.80 -21.41
CA THR A 165 31.82 -5.58 -20.82
C THR A 165 30.70 -4.60 -20.47
N PRO A 166 30.72 -3.95 -19.31
CA PRO A 166 29.76 -2.93 -18.94
C PRO A 166 29.71 -1.81 -19.98
N ASN A 167 28.55 -1.55 -20.55
CA ASN A 167 28.36 -0.56 -21.64
C ASN A 167 27.22 0.44 -21.33
N GLY A 168 26.60 0.39 -20.16
CA GLY A 168 25.57 1.32 -19.73
C GLY A 168 24.18 1.11 -20.36
N THR A 169 24.00 0.07 -21.16
CA THR A 169 22.70 -0.18 -21.83
C THR A 169 21.70 -0.82 -20.87
N ALA A 170 20.42 -0.67 -21.17
CA ALA A 170 19.34 -1.29 -20.42
C ALA A 170 19.37 -2.84 -20.43
N SER A 171 20.07 -3.43 -21.40
CA SER A 171 20.27 -4.88 -21.55
C SER A 171 21.09 -5.50 -20.41
N GLN A 172 21.85 -4.68 -19.70
CA GLN A 172 22.71 -5.08 -18.58
C GLN A 172 22.09 -4.78 -17.21
N LEU A 173 20.88 -4.22 -17.19
CA LEU A 173 20.21 -3.83 -15.95
C LEU A 173 19.13 -4.85 -15.57
N PHE A 174 19.24 -5.35 -14.36
CA PHE A 174 18.33 -6.31 -13.79
C PHE A 174 17.66 -5.75 -12.54
N VAL A 175 16.53 -6.32 -12.16
CA VAL A 175 15.88 -6.14 -10.88
C VAL A 175 15.76 -7.49 -10.19
N VAL A 176 15.95 -7.50 -8.88
CA VAL A 176 15.89 -8.71 -8.05
C VAL A 176 14.68 -8.57 -7.15
N SER A 177 13.73 -9.50 -7.25
CA SER A 177 12.50 -9.50 -6.47
C SER A 177 12.33 -10.80 -5.71
N CYS A 178 11.88 -10.73 -4.45
CA CYS A 178 11.67 -11.90 -3.61
C CYS A 178 10.60 -12.83 -4.21
N SER A 179 10.86 -14.14 -4.24
CA SER A 179 9.90 -15.14 -4.72
C SER A 179 9.04 -15.73 -3.60
N GLY A 180 9.47 -15.63 -2.34
CA GLY A 180 8.80 -16.19 -1.17
C GLY A 180 7.63 -15.39 -0.64
N VAL A 181 7.40 -14.16 -1.15
CA VAL A 181 6.32 -13.29 -0.70
C VAL A 181 5.08 -13.44 -1.57
N THR A 182 3.97 -13.82 -0.95
CA THR A 182 2.67 -13.81 -1.62
C THR A 182 2.01 -12.45 -1.42
N VAL A 183 1.94 -11.66 -2.49
CA VAL A 183 1.16 -10.41 -2.54
C VAL A 183 -0.22 -10.72 -3.08
N PRO A 184 -1.32 -10.35 -2.37
CA PRO A 184 -2.67 -10.51 -2.91
C PRO A 184 -2.84 -9.71 -4.21
N VAL A 185 -3.12 -10.41 -5.32
CA VAL A 185 -3.30 -9.80 -6.65
C VAL A 185 -4.77 -9.53 -6.88
N ASP A 186 -5.09 -8.41 -7.53
CA ASP A 186 -6.44 -7.95 -7.93
C ASP A 186 -7.45 -7.84 -6.78
N THR A 187 -6.98 -7.98 -5.55
CA THR A 187 -7.78 -7.82 -4.33
C THR A 187 -7.47 -6.47 -3.69
N ALA A 188 -8.49 -5.80 -3.17
CA ALA A 188 -8.30 -4.55 -2.43
C ALA A 188 -7.58 -4.82 -1.11
N VAL A 189 -6.48 -4.11 -0.89
CA VAL A 189 -5.67 -4.17 0.33
C VAL A 189 -5.43 -2.76 0.87
N ILE A 190 -4.98 -2.67 2.12
CA ILE A 190 -4.36 -1.47 2.69
C ILE A 190 -2.87 -1.73 2.88
N ILE A 191 -2.05 -0.70 2.66
CA ILE A 191 -0.60 -0.76 2.85
C ILE A 191 -0.27 0.03 4.10
N LYS A 192 0.04 -0.67 5.19
CA LYS A 192 0.31 -0.09 6.51
C LYS A 192 1.79 0.18 6.69
N SER A 193 2.13 1.26 7.37
CA SER A 193 3.50 1.48 7.83
C SER A 193 3.88 0.47 8.92
N ALA A 194 5.06 -0.15 8.79
CA ALA A 194 5.60 -1.01 9.85
C ALA A 194 6.10 -0.21 11.07
N GLY A 195 6.43 1.07 10.88
CA GLY A 195 6.84 1.96 11.97
C GLY A 195 5.67 2.51 12.79
N ASN A 196 4.47 2.60 12.18
CA ASN A 196 3.22 2.95 12.87
C ASN A 196 2.03 2.31 12.16
N ALA A 197 1.52 1.21 12.70
CA ALA A 197 0.44 0.42 12.09
C ALA A 197 -0.91 1.15 11.97
N ASN A 198 -1.10 2.31 12.60
CA ASN A 198 -2.29 3.15 12.49
C ASN A 198 -2.26 4.04 11.24
N LEU A 199 -1.09 4.15 10.59
CA LEU A 199 -0.89 4.95 9.39
C LEU A 199 -0.80 4.05 8.15
N VAL A 200 -1.48 4.47 7.09
CA VAL A 200 -1.59 3.73 5.84
C VAL A 200 -1.30 4.64 4.65
N PHE A 201 -1.02 4.04 3.48
CA PHE A 201 -1.00 4.81 2.22
C PHE A 201 -2.35 5.45 1.97
N ASP A 202 -2.33 6.69 1.55
CA ASP A 202 -3.54 7.48 1.33
C ASP A 202 -3.37 8.43 0.13
N VAL A 203 -4.43 8.58 -0.64
CA VAL A 203 -4.56 9.63 -1.64
C VAL A 203 -5.30 10.80 -1.00
N PRO A 204 -4.64 11.96 -0.76
CA PRO A 204 -5.24 13.11 -0.08
C PRO A 204 -6.59 13.50 -0.64
N SER A 205 -7.56 13.75 0.25
CA SER A 205 -8.93 14.19 -0.10
C SER A 205 -9.64 13.30 -1.13
N ALA A 206 -9.26 12.02 -1.23
CA ALA A 206 -9.76 11.09 -2.24
C ALA A 206 -9.64 11.64 -3.69
N SER A 207 -8.58 12.40 -3.97
CA SER A 207 -8.34 13.06 -5.25
C SER A 207 -8.38 12.09 -6.43
N MET A 208 -8.97 12.53 -7.53
CA MET A 208 -9.01 11.83 -8.82
C MET A 208 -7.94 12.37 -9.80
N ALA A 209 -7.17 13.38 -9.40
CA ALA A 209 -6.23 14.06 -10.29
C ALA A 209 -4.91 13.28 -10.45
N ASN A 210 -4.30 13.37 -11.65
CA ASN A 210 -2.91 13.00 -11.87
C ASN A 210 -1.99 13.91 -11.05
N GLY A 211 -0.85 13.38 -10.61
CA GLY A 211 0.14 14.16 -9.87
C GLY A 211 -0.18 14.31 -8.38
N THR A 212 -1.28 13.74 -7.88
CA THR A 212 -1.57 13.77 -6.45
C THR A 212 -0.54 12.93 -5.70
N ARG A 213 0.18 13.54 -4.76
CA ARG A 213 1.19 12.86 -3.94
C ARG A 213 0.54 11.82 -3.04
N ILE A 214 1.20 10.69 -2.89
CA ILE A 214 0.80 9.67 -1.91
C ILE A 214 1.37 10.07 -0.55
N GLN A 215 0.56 9.92 0.49
CA GLN A 215 0.92 10.27 1.87
C GLN A 215 0.68 9.11 2.84
N LEU A 216 1.23 9.22 4.04
CA LEU A 216 0.73 8.52 5.21
C LEU A 216 -0.47 9.26 5.77
N TYR A 217 -1.50 8.50 6.18
CA TYR A 217 -2.65 9.05 6.90
C TYR A 217 -3.24 8.04 7.87
N ALA A 218 -3.91 8.54 8.91
CA ALA A 218 -4.64 7.67 9.83
C ALA A 218 -5.68 6.83 9.08
N ALA A 219 -5.76 5.54 9.40
CA ALA A 219 -6.65 4.61 8.74
C ALA A 219 -8.12 5.01 8.94
N ASN A 220 -8.80 5.42 7.86
CA ASN A 220 -10.20 5.87 7.87
C ASN A 220 -11.13 4.95 7.08
N GLY A 221 -10.58 3.93 6.40
CA GLY A 221 -11.31 2.89 5.69
C GLY A 221 -11.94 3.31 4.36
N THR A 222 -11.60 4.49 3.84
CA THR A 222 -12.07 4.96 2.52
C THR A 222 -11.38 4.24 1.37
N ASN A 223 -11.93 4.33 0.16
CA ASN A 223 -11.31 3.77 -1.05
C ASN A 223 -10.00 4.50 -1.44
N ALA A 224 -9.79 5.73 -0.96
CA ALA A 224 -8.54 6.47 -1.13
C ALA A 224 -7.35 5.76 -0.45
N GLN A 225 -7.61 4.92 0.56
CA GLN A 225 -6.62 4.16 1.30
C GLN A 225 -6.53 2.69 0.86
N ARG A 226 -7.26 2.30 -0.17
CA ARG A 226 -7.27 0.94 -0.70
C ARG A 226 -6.53 0.87 -2.01
N PHE A 227 -5.71 -0.16 -2.16
CA PHE A 227 -4.89 -0.38 -3.34
C PHE A 227 -5.06 -1.81 -3.85
N ARG A 228 -4.82 -2.03 -5.15
CA ARG A 228 -4.78 -3.35 -5.77
C ARG A 228 -3.43 -3.55 -6.43
N PHE A 229 -2.79 -4.66 -6.12
CA PHE A 229 -1.60 -5.10 -6.83
C PHE A 229 -2.03 -5.84 -8.09
N ARG A 230 -1.46 -5.44 -9.22
CA ARG A 230 -1.62 -6.10 -10.51
C ARG A 230 -0.30 -6.74 -10.89
N LYS A 231 -0.29 -8.04 -11.10
CA LYS A 231 0.93 -8.75 -11.47
C LYS A 231 1.37 -8.33 -12.88
N ILE A 232 2.63 -7.93 -13.02
CA ILE A 232 3.27 -7.59 -14.29
C ILE A 232 4.23 -8.70 -14.70
N GLY A 233 4.92 -9.29 -13.74
CA GLY A 233 5.89 -10.35 -13.92
C GLY A 233 6.16 -11.08 -12.61
N ASN A 234 7.19 -11.90 -12.57
CA ASN A 234 7.60 -12.59 -11.36
C ASN A 234 8.07 -11.60 -10.29
N GLY A 235 7.32 -11.48 -9.19
CA GLY A 235 7.60 -10.53 -8.12
C GLY A 235 7.51 -9.05 -8.52
N ALA A 236 6.94 -8.73 -9.68
CA ALA A 236 6.79 -7.37 -10.18
C ALA A 236 5.31 -6.99 -10.33
N TYR A 237 4.96 -5.78 -9.89
CA TYR A 237 3.58 -5.33 -9.75
C TYR A 237 3.40 -3.88 -10.20
N GLY A 238 2.23 -3.57 -10.76
CA GLY A 238 1.63 -2.26 -10.73
C GLY A 238 0.72 -2.16 -9.50
N ILE A 239 0.60 -0.98 -8.90
CA ILE A 239 -0.20 -0.77 -7.70
C ILE A 239 -1.22 0.33 -7.98
N ALA A 240 -2.50 -0.03 -8.06
CA ALA A 240 -3.57 0.89 -8.42
C ALA A 240 -4.40 1.30 -7.20
N ASN A 241 -4.70 2.59 -7.06
CA ASN A 241 -5.64 3.08 -6.05
C ASN A 241 -7.08 2.68 -6.40
N VAL A 242 -7.85 2.20 -5.43
CA VAL A 242 -9.23 1.72 -5.66
C VAL A 242 -10.21 2.85 -5.95
N ASN A 243 -9.98 4.04 -5.38
CA ASN A 243 -10.85 5.20 -5.60
C ASN A 243 -10.69 5.78 -7.00
N SER A 244 -9.45 6.07 -7.40
CA SER A 244 -9.15 6.79 -8.64
C SER A 244 -8.88 5.88 -9.83
N GLY A 245 -8.55 4.60 -9.61
CA GLY A 245 -8.06 3.69 -10.63
C GLY A 245 -6.63 4.00 -11.13
N LYS A 246 -6.03 5.10 -10.65
CA LYS A 246 -4.68 5.52 -11.02
C LYS A 246 -3.64 4.67 -10.29
N VAL A 247 -2.44 4.61 -10.86
CA VAL A 247 -1.36 3.77 -10.33
C VAL A 247 -0.33 4.61 -9.57
N LEU A 248 0.36 3.97 -8.62
CA LEU A 248 1.54 4.53 -7.98
C LEU A 248 2.62 4.79 -9.04
N ASP A 249 3.16 5.99 -9.01
CA ASP A 249 4.04 6.51 -10.04
C ASP A 249 5.15 7.37 -9.41
N VAL A 250 6.34 7.29 -9.97
CA VAL A 250 7.45 8.15 -9.61
C VAL A 250 7.43 9.38 -10.51
N TYR A 251 7.19 10.56 -9.93
CA TYR A 251 7.12 11.82 -10.68
C TYR A 251 8.31 12.00 -11.61
N GLY A 252 8.02 12.24 -12.88
CA GLY A 252 9.05 12.43 -13.93
C GLY A 252 9.99 11.26 -14.13
N GLY A 253 9.69 10.06 -13.60
CA GLY A 253 10.61 8.92 -13.64
C GLY A 253 11.94 9.19 -12.93
N SER A 254 11.96 10.04 -11.92
CA SER A 254 13.16 10.41 -11.16
C SER A 254 13.81 9.19 -10.49
N THR A 255 15.14 9.11 -10.54
CA THR A 255 15.92 8.07 -9.86
C THR A 255 16.64 8.59 -8.61
N SER A 256 16.40 9.84 -8.21
CA SER A 256 17.07 10.49 -7.08
C SER A 256 16.44 10.09 -5.74
N ASN A 257 17.22 10.19 -4.65
CA ASN A 257 16.67 10.20 -3.30
C ASN A 257 15.75 11.42 -3.13
N GLY A 258 14.64 11.26 -2.42
CA GLY A 258 13.63 12.29 -2.27
C GLY A 258 12.66 12.39 -3.44
N ALA A 259 12.76 11.53 -4.46
CA ALA A 259 11.83 11.52 -5.60
C ALA A 259 10.39 11.35 -5.11
N VAL A 260 9.48 12.16 -5.68
CA VAL A 260 8.08 12.23 -5.28
C VAL A 260 7.32 10.97 -5.71
N LEU A 261 6.60 10.36 -4.77
CA LEU A 261 5.63 9.31 -5.04
C LEU A 261 4.25 9.95 -5.26
N GLN A 262 3.61 9.66 -6.37
CA GLN A 262 2.31 10.20 -6.76
C GLN A 262 1.38 9.11 -7.29
N GLN A 263 0.10 9.45 -7.52
CA GLN A 263 -0.75 8.68 -8.41
C GLN A 263 -0.76 9.31 -9.81
N TYR A 264 -0.79 8.47 -10.83
CA TYR A 264 -0.87 8.91 -12.23
C TYR A 264 -1.64 7.91 -13.08
N GLY A 265 -2.17 8.37 -14.22
CA GLY A 265 -2.77 7.47 -15.21
C GLY A 265 -1.78 6.39 -15.63
N SER A 266 -2.24 5.15 -15.83
CA SER A 266 -1.36 4.05 -16.26
C SER A 266 -0.79 4.35 -17.65
N ASN A 267 0.54 4.29 -17.77
CA ASN A 267 1.27 4.54 -19.03
C ASN A 267 2.29 3.44 -19.35
N ASN A 268 2.29 2.36 -18.54
CA ASN A 268 3.16 1.19 -18.70
C ASN A 268 4.67 1.47 -18.60
N THR A 269 5.09 2.62 -18.08
CA THR A 269 6.51 2.94 -17.89
C THR A 269 7.05 2.24 -16.64
N VAL A 270 8.38 2.09 -16.57
CA VAL A 270 9.06 1.51 -15.39
C VAL A 270 8.89 2.35 -14.13
N ALA A 271 8.50 3.64 -14.25
CA ALA A 271 8.19 4.52 -13.12
C ALA A 271 6.95 4.06 -12.33
N GLN A 272 6.12 3.21 -12.93
CA GLN A 272 4.88 2.66 -12.35
C GLN A 272 5.01 1.19 -11.96
N GLN A 273 6.22 0.65 -11.94
CA GLN A 273 6.48 -0.76 -11.66
C GLN A 273 7.28 -0.94 -10.38
N TRP A 274 6.88 -1.93 -9.59
CA TRP A 274 7.37 -2.15 -8.23
C TRP A 274 7.73 -3.61 -8.04
N THR A 275 8.86 -3.87 -7.36
CA THR A 275 9.22 -5.20 -6.86
C THR A 275 9.13 -5.24 -5.35
N VAL A 276 9.12 -6.45 -4.79
CA VAL A 276 8.97 -6.67 -3.36
C VAL A 276 10.26 -7.23 -2.79
N ARG A 277 10.71 -6.69 -1.65
CA ARG A 277 11.76 -7.27 -0.82
C ARG A 277 11.16 -7.71 0.51
N ASP A 278 11.46 -8.93 0.93
CA ASP A 278 11.01 -9.49 2.20
C ASP A 278 11.96 -9.14 3.35
N TYR A 279 11.39 -8.77 4.49
CA TYR A 279 12.12 -8.57 5.74
C TYR A 279 11.64 -9.52 6.84
N GLY A 280 10.83 -10.51 6.49
CA GLY A 280 10.23 -11.46 7.43
C GLY A 280 9.05 -10.89 8.23
N SER A 281 8.35 -11.78 8.92
CA SER A 281 7.18 -11.42 9.76
C SER A 281 6.11 -10.59 9.03
N GLY A 282 5.93 -10.82 7.72
CA GLY A 282 4.96 -10.09 6.88
C GLY A 282 5.34 -8.65 6.55
N LYS A 283 6.56 -8.24 6.84
CA LYS A 283 7.09 -6.91 6.48
C LYS A 283 7.82 -6.95 5.16
N ILE A 284 7.47 -6.05 4.26
CA ILE A 284 8.05 -5.93 2.94
C ILE A 284 8.51 -4.49 2.67
N SER A 285 9.45 -4.33 1.75
CA SER A 285 9.68 -3.05 1.08
C SER A 285 9.15 -3.12 -0.35
N LEU A 286 8.63 -2.00 -0.83
CA LEU A 286 8.25 -1.78 -2.21
C LEU A 286 9.37 -1.02 -2.91
N ILE A 287 10.02 -1.67 -3.87
CA ILE A 287 11.20 -1.15 -4.56
C ILE A 287 10.80 -0.72 -5.97
N SER A 288 11.10 0.51 -6.34
CA SER A 288 10.88 1.02 -7.69
C SER A 288 11.79 0.31 -8.70
N VAL A 289 11.20 -0.23 -9.76
CA VAL A 289 11.94 -0.79 -10.91
C VAL A 289 12.74 0.30 -11.63
N ASN A 290 12.23 1.53 -11.61
CA ASN A 290 12.88 2.67 -12.25
C ASN A 290 14.19 3.08 -11.56
N ALA A 291 14.20 3.06 -10.21
CA ALA A 291 15.22 3.74 -9.41
C ALA A 291 16.02 2.83 -8.46
N ASN A 292 15.66 1.55 -8.31
CA ASN A 292 16.17 0.67 -7.24
C ASN A 292 16.02 1.25 -5.82
N LYS A 293 15.05 2.14 -5.62
CA LYS A 293 14.80 2.80 -4.35
C LYS A 293 13.52 2.30 -3.70
N ALA A 294 13.52 2.29 -2.38
CA ALA A 294 12.36 1.92 -1.59
C ALA A 294 11.39 3.10 -1.44
N ILE A 295 10.10 2.81 -1.37
CA ILE A 295 9.12 3.77 -0.85
C ILE A 295 9.45 4.01 0.62
N ASP A 296 9.56 5.28 1.01
CA ASP A 296 10.15 5.72 2.27
C ASP A 296 9.32 6.80 2.95
N VAL A 297 9.28 6.74 4.28
CA VAL A 297 8.75 7.80 5.13
C VAL A 297 9.87 8.79 5.45
N PRO A 298 9.83 10.02 4.91
CA PRO A 298 10.91 11.00 5.11
C PRO A 298 11.25 11.20 6.59
N GLY A 299 12.54 11.04 6.94
CA GLY A 299 13.01 11.23 8.31
C GLY A 299 12.35 10.33 9.36
N ALA A 300 11.70 9.22 8.95
CA ALA A 300 10.90 8.38 9.82
C ALA A 300 9.80 9.17 10.57
N ASN A 301 9.26 10.22 9.97
CA ASN A 301 8.19 11.04 10.53
C ASN A 301 6.84 10.34 10.39
N TYR A 302 6.45 9.56 11.39
CA TYR A 302 5.18 8.82 11.41
C TYR A 302 4.01 9.70 11.87
N ALA A 303 3.70 10.73 11.08
CA ALA A 303 2.54 11.59 11.27
C ALA A 303 1.57 11.51 10.08
N SER A 304 0.30 11.88 10.31
CA SER A 304 -0.67 12.05 9.22
C SER A 304 -0.24 13.16 8.28
N SER A 305 -0.55 13.01 7.00
CA SER A 305 -0.25 13.95 5.91
C SER A 305 1.23 14.05 5.53
N VAL A 306 2.09 13.13 6.00
CA VAL A 306 3.47 13.05 5.55
C VAL A 306 3.52 12.45 4.14
N ALA A 307 3.99 13.21 3.17
CA ALA A 307 4.15 12.75 1.80
C ALA A 307 5.28 11.70 1.71
N LEU A 308 5.00 10.60 1.02
CA LEU A 308 5.98 9.54 0.80
C LEU A 308 6.94 9.91 -0.33
N GLN A 309 8.14 9.34 -0.26
CA GLN A 309 9.21 9.56 -1.22
C GLN A 309 9.87 8.23 -1.62
N LEU A 310 10.80 8.30 -2.57
CA LEU A 310 11.76 7.24 -2.79
C LEU A 310 13.08 7.57 -2.07
N TYR A 311 13.69 6.55 -1.47
CA TYR A 311 15.02 6.68 -0.86
C TYR A 311 15.83 5.40 -1.03
N ALA A 312 17.16 5.52 -0.98
CA ALA A 312 18.05 4.36 -1.05
C ALA A 312 17.63 3.30 0.00
N PRO A 313 17.55 2.02 -0.38
CA PRO A 313 17.14 0.98 0.55
C PRO A 313 18.11 0.88 1.74
N ASN A 314 17.60 1.04 2.95
CA ASN A 314 18.38 1.02 4.20
C ASN A 314 17.85 0.02 5.24
N GLY A 315 16.76 -0.70 4.92
CA GLY A 315 16.18 -1.73 5.77
C GLY A 315 15.49 -1.23 7.05
N THR A 316 15.34 0.08 7.23
CA THR A 316 14.67 0.65 8.42
C THR A 316 13.14 0.50 8.34
N ALA A 317 12.47 0.64 9.48
CA ALA A 317 11.01 0.61 9.55
C ALA A 317 10.33 1.69 8.68
N ALA A 318 11.04 2.78 8.33
CA ALA A 318 10.55 3.83 7.45
C ALA A 318 10.32 3.34 6.00
N GLN A 319 10.94 2.22 5.64
CA GLN A 319 10.82 1.60 4.31
C GLN A 319 10.11 0.26 4.35
N GLN A 320 9.54 -0.12 5.49
CA GLN A 320 8.86 -1.39 5.65
C GLN A 320 7.35 -1.21 5.75
N TRP A 321 6.63 -2.08 5.07
CA TRP A 321 5.20 -2.03 4.89
C TRP A 321 4.57 -3.39 5.20
N VAL A 322 3.32 -3.37 5.69
CA VAL A 322 2.52 -4.57 5.90
C VAL A 322 1.28 -4.47 5.01
N ILE A 323 1.11 -5.45 4.13
CA ILE A 323 -0.09 -5.57 3.31
C ILE A 323 -1.18 -6.25 4.14
N ALA A 324 -2.31 -5.59 4.32
CA ALA A 324 -3.40 -6.10 5.12
C ALA A 324 -4.75 -6.01 4.39
N LYS A 325 -5.66 -6.91 4.73
CA LYS A 325 -7.05 -6.84 4.26
C LYS A 325 -7.73 -5.61 4.85
N PRO A 326 -8.48 -4.82 4.06
CA PRO A 326 -9.28 -3.72 4.60
C PRO A 326 -10.32 -4.25 5.59
N LYS A 327 -10.44 -3.59 6.73
CA LYS A 327 -11.53 -3.89 7.67
C LYS A 327 -12.87 -3.59 7.04
N THR A 328 -13.83 -4.45 7.25
CA THR A 328 -15.23 -4.23 6.91
C THR A 328 -15.82 -3.08 7.74
N MET A 329 -16.96 -2.52 7.32
CA MET A 329 -17.70 -1.55 8.11
C MET A 329 -18.00 -2.12 9.51
N ARG A 330 -18.45 -3.37 9.56
CA ARG A 330 -18.80 -4.05 10.81
C ARG A 330 -17.62 -4.16 11.77
N GLU A 331 -16.45 -4.59 11.29
CA GLU A 331 -15.25 -4.67 12.11
C GLU A 331 -14.83 -3.32 12.68
N ARG A 332 -14.93 -2.24 11.88
CA ARG A 332 -14.63 -0.88 12.36
C ARG A 332 -15.61 -0.40 13.42
N LEU A 333 -16.90 -0.65 13.23
CA LEU A 333 -17.93 -0.27 14.20
C LEU A 333 -17.77 -1.04 15.52
N ASN A 334 -17.47 -2.34 15.47
CA ASN A 334 -17.18 -3.13 16.67
C ASN A 334 -15.98 -2.58 17.44
N GLU A 335 -14.92 -2.23 16.77
CA GLU A 335 -13.74 -1.62 17.41
C GLU A 335 -14.05 -0.26 18.01
N GLN A 336 -14.82 0.58 17.31
CA GLN A 336 -15.27 1.87 17.84
C GLN A 336 -16.12 1.69 19.11
N ALA A 337 -17.08 0.76 19.09
CA ALA A 337 -17.92 0.46 20.25
C ALA A 337 -17.08 0.02 21.45
N ALA A 338 -16.14 -0.91 21.23
CA ALA A 338 -15.26 -1.40 22.28
C ALA A 338 -14.36 -0.29 22.87
N MET A 339 -13.77 0.56 22.01
CA MET A 339 -12.91 1.67 22.44
C MET A 339 -13.65 2.74 23.24
N ARG A 340 -14.95 2.96 22.96
CA ARG A 340 -15.76 4.01 23.57
C ARG A 340 -16.68 3.52 24.68
N ARG A 341 -16.55 2.27 25.08
CA ARG A 341 -17.38 1.66 26.11
C ARG A 341 -17.41 2.46 27.42
N GLN A 342 -16.34 3.15 27.75
CA GLN A 342 -16.21 3.95 28.98
C GLN A 342 -16.67 5.39 28.81
N ASP A 343 -17.00 5.85 27.60
CA ASP A 343 -17.42 7.24 27.36
C ASP A 343 -18.74 7.57 28.06
N LEU A 344 -19.69 6.61 28.07
CA LEU A 344 -21.00 6.76 28.74
C LEU A 344 -21.24 5.52 29.62
N PRO A 345 -21.06 5.59 30.95
CA PRO A 345 -21.28 4.46 31.86
C PRO A 345 -22.71 3.92 31.83
N ASP A 346 -22.88 2.66 32.20
CA ASP A 346 -24.21 2.08 32.44
C ASP A 346 -24.96 2.86 33.53
N GLY A 347 -26.25 3.12 33.32
CA GLY A 347 -27.06 3.90 34.25
C GLY A 347 -28.36 4.38 33.63
N THR A 348 -29.11 5.18 34.41
CA THR A 348 -30.35 5.82 33.92
C THR A 348 -30.12 7.30 33.68
N TYR A 349 -30.44 7.76 32.51
CA TYR A 349 -30.16 9.12 32.03
C TYR A 349 -31.41 9.78 31.43
N THR A 350 -31.38 11.11 31.43
CA THR A 350 -32.23 11.97 30.60
C THR A 350 -31.34 12.70 29.62
N PHE A 351 -31.57 12.51 28.35
CA PHE A 351 -30.77 13.14 27.29
C PHE A 351 -31.38 14.47 26.88
N ALA A 352 -30.65 15.55 27.11
CA ALA A 352 -31.06 16.90 26.75
C ALA A 352 -30.45 17.26 25.38
N SER A 353 -31.24 17.83 24.48
CA SER A 353 -30.71 18.34 23.22
C SER A 353 -29.87 19.60 23.45
N LYS A 354 -28.71 19.67 22.78
CA LYS A 354 -27.88 20.88 22.79
C LYS A 354 -28.46 22.03 21.99
N LEU A 355 -29.49 21.80 21.17
CA LEU A 355 -30.28 22.88 20.56
C LEU A 355 -30.95 23.74 21.65
N LYS A 356 -31.49 23.09 22.68
CA LYS A 356 -32.14 23.73 23.83
C LYS A 356 -32.19 22.73 24.99
N THR A 357 -31.41 22.96 26.02
CA THR A 357 -31.22 21.99 27.15
C THR A 357 -32.46 21.69 27.98
N SER A 358 -33.52 22.50 27.90
CA SER A 358 -34.82 22.20 28.47
C SER A 358 -35.60 21.13 27.71
N MET A 359 -35.21 20.82 26.48
CA MET A 359 -35.83 19.80 25.64
C MET A 359 -35.13 18.45 25.81
N LYS A 360 -35.92 17.37 25.90
CA LYS A 360 -35.43 16.01 26.20
C LYS A 360 -35.83 15.03 25.09
N MET A 361 -35.02 14.00 24.93
CA MET A 361 -35.39 12.83 24.13
C MET A 361 -36.57 12.11 24.82
N ASP A 362 -37.69 11.98 24.11
CA ASP A 362 -39.00 11.61 24.68
C ASP A 362 -39.70 10.58 23.78
N VAL A 363 -40.37 9.62 24.40
CA VAL A 363 -41.28 8.70 23.70
C VAL A 363 -42.65 9.35 23.58
N TYR A 364 -43.09 9.59 22.32
CA TYR A 364 -44.37 10.23 22.02
C TYR A 364 -45.53 9.65 22.86
N GLY A 365 -46.27 10.53 23.54
CA GLY A 365 -47.44 10.19 24.32
C GLY A 365 -47.17 9.22 25.48
N ALA A 366 -45.94 9.06 25.94
CA ALA A 366 -45.54 8.04 26.91
C ALA A 366 -46.01 6.62 26.52
N SER A 367 -46.09 6.35 25.22
CA SER A 367 -46.56 5.07 24.67
C SER A 367 -45.73 3.90 25.19
N ARG A 368 -46.36 2.74 25.33
CA ARG A 368 -45.70 1.46 25.63
C ARG A 368 -45.73 0.50 24.43
N SER A 369 -46.27 0.94 23.30
CA SER A 369 -46.38 0.14 22.08
C SER A 369 -45.08 0.14 21.29
N ASP A 370 -44.86 -0.93 20.47
CA ASP A 370 -43.89 -0.92 19.44
C ASP A 370 -44.19 0.17 18.41
N CYS A 371 -43.15 0.62 17.72
CA CYS A 371 -43.21 1.68 16.68
C CYS A 371 -43.62 3.06 17.22
N ALA A 372 -43.68 3.28 18.54
CA ALA A 372 -43.93 4.61 19.06
C ALA A 372 -42.74 5.53 18.76
N ASN A 373 -43.05 6.70 18.21
CA ASN A 373 -42.05 7.66 17.74
C ASN A 373 -41.20 8.21 18.89
N VAL A 374 -39.93 8.48 18.63
CA VAL A 374 -39.06 9.23 19.54
C VAL A 374 -38.92 10.65 18.98
N GLN A 375 -39.15 11.60 19.88
CA GLN A 375 -39.23 13.03 19.57
C GLN A 375 -38.42 13.86 20.56
N LEU A 376 -38.35 15.15 20.30
CA LEU A 376 -37.91 16.14 21.26
C LEU A 376 -39.13 16.74 21.97
N TRP A 377 -39.12 16.79 23.31
CA TRP A 377 -40.20 17.37 24.08
C TRP A 377 -39.67 18.12 25.31
N ALA A 378 -40.41 19.15 25.77
CA ALA A 378 -40.04 19.89 26.97
C ALA A 378 -39.87 18.94 28.15
N GLY A 379 -38.83 19.16 28.94
CA GLY A 379 -38.55 18.35 30.13
C GLY A 379 -39.70 18.38 31.11
N ASN A 380 -40.30 17.22 31.38
CA ASN A 380 -41.44 17.06 32.27
C ASN A 380 -41.22 16.03 33.40
N GLY A 381 -40.01 15.43 33.44
CA GLY A 381 -39.61 14.47 34.51
C GLY A 381 -40.22 13.09 34.41
N THR A 382 -41.05 12.81 33.41
CA THR A 382 -41.72 11.49 33.26
C THR A 382 -40.76 10.39 32.88
N ASN A 383 -41.18 9.13 33.05
CA ASN A 383 -40.37 7.97 32.62
C ASN A 383 -40.23 7.84 31.09
N ALA A 384 -41.10 8.51 30.32
CA ALA A 384 -40.96 8.59 28.85
C ALA A 384 -39.70 9.32 28.39
N GLN A 385 -39.09 10.14 29.28
CA GLN A 385 -37.86 10.89 29.05
C GLN A 385 -36.63 10.29 29.71
N LYS A 386 -36.78 9.12 30.36
CA LYS A 386 -35.70 8.43 31.04
C LYS A 386 -35.31 7.18 30.26
N TRP A 387 -34.01 7.05 30.06
CA TRP A 387 -33.40 5.96 29.28
C TRP A 387 -32.36 5.24 30.14
N ARG A 388 -32.47 3.92 30.22
CA ARG A 388 -31.47 3.07 30.84
C ARG A 388 -30.44 2.72 29.77
N VAL A 389 -29.18 3.08 30.01
CA VAL A 389 -28.01 2.75 29.22
C VAL A 389 -27.45 1.43 29.74
N MET A 390 -27.22 0.49 28.83
CA MET A 390 -26.47 -0.74 29.08
C MET A 390 -25.58 -1.05 27.87
N HIS A 391 -24.41 -1.65 28.11
CA HIS A 391 -23.53 -2.07 27.06
C HIS A 391 -23.69 -3.57 26.77
N ASP A 392 -23.68 -3.93 25.47
CA ASP A 392 -23.53 -5.33 25.06
C ASP A 392 -22.07 -5.80 25.19
N ALA A 393 -21.83 -7.09 24.91
CA ALA A 393 -20.48 -7.69 24.97
C ALA A 393 -19.45 -7.01 24.04
N ASN A 394 -19.90 -6.40 22.94
CA ASN A 394 -19.04 -5.70 21.98
C ASN A 394 -18.82 -4.22 22.30
N GLY A 395 -19.47 -3.70 23.34
CA GLY A 395 -19.37 -2.31 23.77
C GLY A 395 -20.40 -1.38 23.13
N TYR A 396 -21.37 -1.89 22.38
CA TYR A 396 -22.50 -1.09 21.89
C TYR A 396 -23.44 -0.72 23.02
N VAL A 397 -23.91 0.52 22.99
CA VAL A 397 -24.94 1.04 23.91
C VAL A 397 -26.32 0.58 23.45
N ILE A 398 -27.11 0.07 24.38
CA ILE A 398 -28.54 -0.18 24.25
C ILE A 398 -29.26 0.84 25.14
N LEU A 399 -30.15 1.63 24.54
CA LEU A 399 -30.95 2.66 25.21
C LEU A 399 -32.35 2.11 25.44
N THR A 400 -32.67 1.77 26.69
CA THR A 400 -34.00 1.20 27.06
C THR A 400 -34.86 2.27 27.71
N SER A 401 -36.05 2.51 27.20
CA SER A 401 -37.05 3.41 27.79
C SER A 401 -37.48 2.89 29.17
N VAL A 402 -37.36 3.70 30.19
CA VAL A 402 -37.80 3.35 31.56
C VAL A 402 -39.31 3.21 31.60
N ASN A 403 -40.07 3.87 30.75
CA ASN A 403 -41.54 3.81 30.72
C ASN A 403 -42.06 2.48 30.18
N SER A 404 -41.46 1.97 29.07
CA SER A 404 -42.00 0.83 28.33
C SER A 404 -41.17 -0.44 28.43
N GLY A 405 -39.87 -0.33 28.80
CA GLY A 405 -38.91 -1.42 28.72
C GLY A 405 -38.44 -1.73 27.27
N LYS A 406 -38.94 -0.98 26.28
CA LYS A 406 -38.52 -1.12 24.87
C LYS A 406 -37.24 -0.34 24.61
N VAL A 407 -36.55 -0.70 23.53
CA VAL A 407 -35.23 -0.09 23.20
C VAL A 407 -35.37 0.92 22.08
N LEU A 408 -34.46 1.88 22.06
CA LEU A 408 -34.29 2.86 20.96
C LEU A 408 -33.89 2.12 19.68
N ASP A 409 -34.68 2.31 18.62
CA ASP A 409 -34.65 1.50 17.41
C ASP A 409 -34.75 2.37 16.16
N VAL A 410 -34.00 2.02 15.13
CA VAL A 410 -34.14 2.64 13.81
C VAL A 410 -35.16 1.87 13.00
N TYR A 411 -36.27 2.53 12.64
CA TYR A 411 -37.37 1.93 11.88
C TYR A 411 -36.86 1.20 10.63
N GLY A 412 -37.26 -0.06 10.49
CA GLY A 412 -36.90 -0.93 9.36
C GLY A 412 -35.39 -1.21 9.22
N GLY A 413 -34.55 -0.84 10.19
CA GLY A 413 -33.11 -0.99 10.09
C GLY A 413 -32.48 -0.17 8.95
N SER A 414 -33.08 0.95 8.59
CA SER A 414 -32.66 1.80 7.48
C SER A 414 -31.46 2.67 7.84
N ASP A 415 -30.36 2.60 7.08
CA ASP A 415 -29.21 3.52 7.19
C ASP A 415 -29.35 4.70 6.20
N ALA A 416 -30.57 5.22 5.96
CA ALA A 416 -30.80 6.40 5.13
C ALA A 416 -30.80 7.69 5.99
N ASN A 417 -30.46 8.84 5.37
CA ASN A 417 -30.75 10.14 5.98
C ASN A 417 -32.28 10.30 6.13
N GLY A 418 -32.74 10.75 7.29
CA GLY A 418 -34.15 10.89 7.61
C GLY A 418 -34.80 9.59 8.10
N ALA A 419 -34.03 8.48 8.24
CA ALA A 419 -34.60 7.25 8.81
C ALA A 419 -35.13 7.51 10.21
N ASN A 420 -36.41 7.14 10.45
CA ASN A 420 -37.10 7.44 11.68
C ASN A 420 -36.53 6.65 12.87
N VAL A 421 -36.51 7.25 14.03
CA VAL A 421 -36.14 6.61 15.29
C VAL A 421 -37.38 6.44 16.15
N GLN A 422 -37.54 5.24 16.66
CA GLN A 422 -38.70 4.78 17.43
C GLN A 422 -38.26 4.00 18.68
N GLN A 423 -39.22 3.56 19.49
CA GLN A 423 -38.98 2.47 20.41
C GLN A 423 -39.52 1.16 19.83
N TYR A 424 -38.85 0.05 20.11
CA TYR A 424 -39.27 -1.28 19.66
C TYR A 424 -38.86 -2.35 20.67
N THR A 425 -39.57 -3.48 20.67
CA THR A 425 -39.18 -4.66 21.48
C THR A 425 -37.75 -5.06 21.13
N SER A 426 -36.94 -5.34 22.15
CA SER A 426 -35.54 -5.75 21.93
C SER A 426 -35.46 -7.03 21.10
N ASN A 427 -34.72 -6.99 20.01
CA ASN A 427 -34.53 -8.10 19.06
C ASN A 427 -33.06 -8.38 18.72
N GLY A 428 -32.13 -7.63 19.37
CA GLY A 428 -30.70 -7.83 19.22
C GLY A 428 -30.07 -7.36 17.91
N THR A 429 -30.86 -6.78 16.99
CA THR A 429 -30.37 -6.29 15.70
C THR A 429 -29.50 -5.03 15.84
N TYR A 430 -28.72 -4.69 14.81
CA TYR A 430 -27.91 -3.48 14.79
C TYR A 430 -28.73 -2.19 14.71
N ALA A 431 -30.01 -2.26 14.36
CA ALA A 431 -30.94 -1.14 14.42
C ALA A 431 -31.14 -0.60 15.86
N GLN A 432 -30.84 -1.43 16.86
CA GLN A 432 -31.04 -1.14 18.28
C GLN A 432 -29.71 -0.87 19.03
N LYS A 433 -28.60 -0.80 18.29
CA LYS A 433 -27.25 -0.66 18.87
C LYS A 433 -26.65 0.68 18.48
N TRP A 434 -26.02 1.31 19.46
CA TRP A 434 -25.47 2.66 19.34
C TRP A 434 -24.02 2.72 19.83
N ILE A 435 -23.25 3.66 19.33
CA ILE A 435 -21.95 4.01 19.86
C ILE A 435 -22.06 5.41 20.44
N ALA A 436 -21.88 5.55 21.75
CA ALA A 436 -21.85 6.85 22.41
C ALA A 436 -20.45 7.47 22.25
N VAL A 437 -20.38 8.61 21.61
CA VAL A 437 -19.15 9.37 21.40
C VAL A 437 -19.20 10.60 22.28
N LYS A 438 -18.34 10.67 23.31
CA LYS A 438 -18.21 11.85 24.15
C LYS A 438 -17.49 12.97 23.39
N ASN A 439 -18.14 14.12 23.28
CA ASN A 439 -17.57 15.32 22.66
C ASN A 439 -16.71 16.10 23.65
N ALA A 440 -15.83 16.99 23.14
CA ALA A 440 -14.95 17.81 23.98
C ALA A 440 -15.71 18.75 24.94
N ASP A 441 -16.96 19.09 24.62
CA ASP A 441 -17.83 19.94 25.44
C ASP A 441 -18.69 19.15 26.47
N GLY A 442 -18.42 17.85 26.59
CA GLY A 442 -19.12 16.97 27.52
C GLY A 442 -20.47 16.40 27.02
N SER A 443 -20.97 16.88 25.85
CA SER A 443 -22.14 16.29 25.19
C SER A 443 -21.81 14.96 24.55
N TYR A 444 -22.84 14.21 24.13
CA TYR A 444 -22.69 12.93 23.44
C TYR A 444 -23.28 12.98 22.03
N THR A 445 -22.63 12.30 21.11
CA THR A 445 -23.18 11.97 19.81
C THR A 445 -23.43 10.46 19.78
N PHE A 446 -24.64 10.04 19.41
CA PHE A 446 -24.99 8.62 19.28
C PHE A 446 -24.91 8.19 17.84
N GLN A 447 -23.88 7.42 17.51
CA GLN A 447 -23.73 6.84 16.17
C GLN A 447 -24.48 5.52 16.09
N SER A 448 -25.24 5.32 15.01
CA SER A 448 -25.93 4.05 14.75
C SER A 448 -24.94 2.94 14.39
N ALA A 449 -25.15 1.75 14.93
CA ALA A 449 -24.40 0.57 14.53
C ALA A 449 -24.78 0.03 13.13
N LEU A 450 -25.76 0.62 12.45
CA LEU A 450 -26.06 0.31 11.05
C LEU A 450 -24.99 0.88 10.10
N GLY A 451 -24.40 2.04 10.46
CA GLY A 451 -23.43 2.71 9.61
C GLY A 451 -22.76 3.91 10.29
N ASN A 452 -22.55 4.99 9.53
CA ASN A 452 -21.85 6.19 10.00
C ASN A 452 -22.81 7.35 10.37
N LYS A 453 -24.11 7.10 10.40
CA LYS A 453 -25.09 8.12 10.75
C LYS A 453 -25.31 8.21 12.24
N VAL A 454 -25.80 9.35 12.67
CA VAL A 454 -25.99 9.69 14.09
C VAL A 454 -27.41 10.10 14.39
N LEU A 455 -27.82 10.01 15.67
CA LEU A 455 -29.08 10.59 16.12
C LEU A 455 -29.08 12.08 15.88
N ASP A 456 -30.16 12.57 15.28
CA ASP A 456 -30.32 13.93 14.81
C ASP A 456 -31.76 14.43 15.07
N VAL A 457 -31.88 15.66 15.51
CA VAL A 457 -33.20 16.31 15.58
C VAL A 457 -33.51 16.92 14.22
N SER A 458 -34.55 16.42 13.56
CA SER A 458 -34.92 16.79 12.22
C SER A 458 -35.05 18.30 12.05
N GLY A 459 -34.38 18.83 11.01
CA GLY A 459 -34.37 20.28 10.70
C GLY A 459 -33.75 21.16 11.80
N GLY A 460 -33.09 20.60 12.82
CA GLY A 460 -32.55 21.35 13.93
C GLY A 460 -33.63 22.07 14.75
N SER A 461 -34.87 21.58 14.76
CA SER A 461 -35.99 22.17 15.46
C SER A 461 -35.93 21.94 16.95
N SER A 462 -36.08 22.98 17.77
CA SER A 462 -36.19 22.87 19.22
C SER A 462 -37.65 22.92 19.73
N ALA A 463 -38.63 22.70 18.85
CA ALA A 463 -40.03 22.67 19.20
C ALA A 463 -40.47 21.32 19.81
N ASN A 464 -41.54 21.33 20.63
CA ASN A 464 -42.17 20.08 21.04
C ASN A 464 -42.66 19.27 19.83
N GLY A 465 -42.38 17.97 19.84
CA GLY A 465 -42.76 17.07 18.76
C GLY A 465 -41.74 17.03 17.63
N ALA A 466 -40.62 17.75 17.69
CA ALA A 466 -39.57 17.64 16.70
C ALA A 466 -39.05 16.21 16.61
N ASN A 467 -39.04 15.66 15.40
CA ASN A 467 -38.71 14.26 15.19
C ASN A 467 -37.23 13.97 15.42
N VAL A 468 -36.93 12.79 16.00
CA VAL A 468 -35.59 12.24 16.09
C VAL A 468 -35.40 11.23 14.96
N GLN A 469 -34.31 11.38 14.21
CA GLN A 469 -34.02 10.62 13.01
C GLN A 469 -32.55 10.22 12.96
N LEU A 470 -32.16 9.45 11.96
CA LEU A 470 -30.75 9.30 11.57
C LEU A 470 -30.40 10.36 10.53
N HIS A 471 -29.23 10.96 10.67
CA HIS A 471 -28.67 11.84 9.66
C HIS A 471 -27.15 11.70 9.58
N GLN A 472 -26.58 12.02 8.42
CA GLN A 472 -25.14 12.09 8.27
C GLN A 472 -24.55 13.08 9.28
N THR A 473 -23.43 12.72 9.90
CA THR A 473 -22.77 13.61 10.87
C THR A 473 -22.36 14.93 10.23
N ASN A 474 -22.74 16.03 10.86
CA ASN A 474 -22.42 17.39 10.41
C ASN A 474 -21.92 18.27 11.56
N GLY A 475 -21.78 17.70 12.78
CA GLY A 475 -21.27 18.38 13.95
C GLY A 475 -22.21 19.44 14.57
N SER A 476 -23.43 19.58 14.07
CA SER A 476 -24.41 20.55 14.59
C SER A 476 -24.92 20.20 15.98
N ASN A 477 -25.54 21.19 16.65
CA ASN A 477 -26.19 20.98 17.95
C ASN A 477 -27.41 20.03 17.88
N ALA A 478 -28.00 19.83 16.70
CA ALA A 478 -29.07 18.85 16.48
C ALA A 478 -28.61 17.39 16.70
N GLN A 479 -27.31 17.14 16.67
CA GLN A 479 -26.70 15.82 16.83
C GLN A 479 -26.02 15.64 18.18
N ARG A 480 -26.19 16.58 19.11
CA ARG A 480 -25.52 16.58 20.43
C ARG A 480 -26.56 16.52 21.56
N TRP A 481 -26.29 15.60 22.50
CA TRP A 481 -27.19 15.24 23.58
C TRP A 481 -26.54 15.34 24.94
#